data_83b3ac0245882bb7ec213fe212eafe5d
#
_entry.id   83b3ac0245882bb7ec213fe212eafe5d
#
_cell.length_a   1.000
_cell.length_b   1.000
_cell.length_c   1.000
_cell.angle_alpha   90.00
_cell.angle_beta   90.00
_cell.angle_gamma   90.00
#
_symmetry.space_group_name_H-M   'P 1'
#
loop_
_entity.id
_entity.type
_entity.pdbx_description
1 polymer ?
#
loop_
_entity_poly.entity_id
_entity_poly.type
_entity_poly.pdbx_seq_one_letter_code
_entity_poly.pdbx_strand_id
1 'polypeptide(L)'
;MTLYLDAGTTYSKIISENEVISSLMPVDIKKMEGNDYNYYILESKDVKSLNLKYKSACGHMTGSETHENEIIALAKGAQKYVDSDATILDLGSRDAKWISFKGGKFHDMDWNSACASSTGATVEMLLKFYDLRSKELSYNPEKFNITCGIFGLEKIMDSISKGEKSSVAVSKFIHGIAYNAWSFAKKPEKLYLSGGFCENKCLVDSLKNYCEVVLLGRFVLCEGLIDE
;
A
#
# COMPACT_ATOMS: atom_id res chain seq x y z
N MET A 1 24.24 3.06 -12.81
CA MET A 1 23.09 3.25 -11.89
C MET A 1 22.20 2.02 -11.92
N THR A 2 22.10 1.30 -10.84
CA THR A 2 21.22 0.14 -10.69
C THR A 2 19.87 0.64 -10.17
N LEU A 3 18.77 0.28 -10.85
CA LEU A 3 17.41 0.75 -10.51
C LEU A 3 16.46 -0.42 -10.31
N TYR A 4 15.61 -0.29 -9.32
CA TYR A 4 14.53 -1.19 -8.98
C TYR A 4 13.20 -0.45 -9.04
N LEU A 5 12.16 -1.07 -9.60
CA LEU A 5 10.86 -0.43 -9.83
C LEU A 5 9.71 -1.28 -9.30
N ASP A 6 8.94 -0.77 -8.36
CA ASP A 6 7.57 -1.20 -8.11
C ASP A 6 6.62 -0.31 -8.94
N ALA A 7 6.09 -0.86 -10.02
CA ALA A 7 5.20 -0.17 -10.94
C ALA A 7 3.74 -0.28 -10.48
N GLY A 8 3.39 0.45 -9.43
CA GLY A 8 2.01 0.52 -8.93
C GLY A 8 1.07 1.23 -9.91
N THR A 9 -0.23 1.15 -9.65
CA THR A 9 -1.26 1.74 -10.53
C THR A 9 -1.29 3.26 -10.47
N THR A 10 -1.27 3.86 -9.28
CA THR A 10 -1.33 5.32 -9.12
C THR A 10 0.06 5.90 -8.90
N TYR A 11 0.83 5.32 -7.99
CA TYR A 11 2.19 5.71 -7.66
C TYR A 11 3.15 4.56 -7.87
N SER A 12 4.25 4.85 -8.54
CA SER A 12 5.40 3.96 -8.66
C SER A 12 6.46 4.33 -7.66
N LYS A 13 7.20 3.33 -7.19
CA LYS A 13 8.34 3.50 -6.29
C LYS A 13 9.59 3.04 -7.02
N ILE A 14 10.63 3.85 -6.95
CA ILE A 14 11.94 3.54 -7.51
C ILE A 14 12.96 3.55 -6.38
N ILE A 15 13.87 2.60 -6.39
CA ILE A 15 15.07 2.62 -5.58
C ILE A 15 16.26 2.64 -6.52
N SER A 16 17.18 3.59 -6.31
CA SER A 16 18.48 3.60 -7.00
C SER A 16 19.59 3.28 -6.03
N GLU A 17 20.53 2.46 -6.47
CA GLU A 17 21.69 2.06 -5.71
C GLU A 17 22.87 2.96 -6.08
N ASN A 18 23.53 3.55 -5.03
CA ASN A 18 24.74 4.37 -5.07
C ASN A 18 24.68 5.67 -5.88
N GLU A 19 23.66 5.89 -6.69
CA GLU A 19 23.57 7.05 -7.55
C GLU A 19 22.20 7.75 -7.40
N VAL A 20 22.17 9.07 -7.52
CA VAL A 20 20.94 9.85 -7.49
C VAL A 20 20.39 10.03 -8.90
N ILE A 21 19.08 9.85 -9.08
CA ILE A 21 18.40 10.20 -10.33
C ILE A 21 18.34 11.72 -10.43
N SER A 22 19.12 12.32 -11.32
CA SER A 22 19.34 13.78 -11.41
C SER A 22 18.06 14.60 -11.61
N SER A 23 17.01 14.00 -12.19
CA SER A 23 15.72 14.66 -12.44
C SER A 23 14.72 14.51 -11.29
N LEU A 24 15.05 13.79 -10.22
CA LEU A 24 14.15 13.50 -9.11
C LEU A 24 14.78 13.84 -7.77
N MET A 25 13.95 14.28 -6.82
CA MET A 25 14.37 14.37 -5.42
C MET A 25 14.03 13.05 -4.69
N PRO A 26 14.99 12.44 -3.99
CA PRO A 26 14.69 11.27 -3.17
C PRO A 26 13.79 11.69 -1.98
N VAL A 27 12.83 10.82 -1.65
CA VAL A 27 11.96 11.00 -0.47
C VAL A 27 12.59 10.40 0.77
N ASP A 28 13.56 9.49 0.60
CA ASP A 28 14.32 8.87 1.68
C ASP A 28 15.68 8.38 1.15
N ILE A 29 16.67 8.22 2.03
CA ILE A 29 17.99 7.65 1.71
C ILE A 29 18.35 6.67 2.83
N LYS A 30 18.61 5.42 2.46
CA LYS A 30 19.03 4.37 3.42
C LYS A 30 20.40 3.83 3.05
N LYS A 31 21.20 3.49 4.06
CA LYS A 31 22.46 2.77 3.90
C LYS A 31 22.27 1.32 4.29
N MET A 32 22.57 0.42 3.37
CA MET A 32 22.50 -1.03 3.60
C MET A 32 23.75 -1.68 2.97
N GLU A 33 24.46 -2.51 3.74
CA GLU A 33 25.62 -3.28 3.28
C GLU A 33 26.72 -2.47 2.57
N GLY A 34 26.90 -1.21 3.00
CA GLY A 34 27.91 -0.30 2.42
C GLY A 34 27.45 0.48 1.19
N ASN A 35 26.25 0.23 0.69
CA ASN A 35 25.64 0.95 -0.44
C ASN A 35 24.63 1.99 0.04
N ASP A 36 24.53 3.10 -0.70
CA ASP A 36 23.51 4.13 -0.51
C ASP A 36 22.31 3.81 -1.42
N TYR A 37 21.11 3.71 -0.83
CA TYR A 37 19.87 3.52 -1.58
C TYR A 37 19.01 4.76 -1.48
N ASN A 38 18.68 5.33 -2.65
CA ASN A 38 17.85 6.52 -2.76
C ASN A 38 16.44 6.10 -3.19
N TYR A 39 15.43 6.55 -2.46
CA TYR A 39 14.04 6.14 -2.59
C TYR A 39 13.23 7.25 -3.25
N TYR A 40 12.44 6.93 -4.28
CA TYR A 40 11.63 7.87 -5.03
C TYR A 40 10.19 7.40 -5.14
N ILE A 41 9.26 8.34 -5.09
CA ILE A 41 7.84 8.13 -5.35
C ILE A 41 7.42 9.12 -6.44
N LEU A 42 6.73 8.63 -7.45
CA LEU A 42 6.20 9.47 -8.52
C LEU A 42 4.86 8.91 -9.03
N GLU A 43 4.09 9.76 -9.69
CA GLU A 43 2.88 9.30 -10.36
C GLU A 43 3.25 8.30 -11.48
N SER A 44 2.54 7.18 -11.54
CA SER A 44 2.91 6.09 -12.47
C SER A 44 2.84 6.49 -13.94
N LYS A 45 2.01 7.49 -14.28
CA LYS A 45 1.95 8.06 -15.64
C LYS A 45 3.28 8.69 -16.08
N ASP A 46 4.08 9.19 -15.11
CA ASP A 46 5.31 9.95 -15.40
C ASP A 46 6.55 9.04 -15.51
N VAL A 47 6.45 7.78 -15.06
CA VAL A 47 7.59 6.83 -15.06
C VAL A 47 8.17 6.62 -16.46
N LYS A 48 7.30 6.46 -17.46
CA LYS A 48 7.75 6.24 -18.86
C LYS A 48 8.54 7.42 -19.43
N SER A 49 8.23 8.65 -19.01
CA SER A 49 8.91 9.86 -19.48
C SER A 49 10.36 9.95 -19.01
N LEU A 50 10.71 9.25 -17.92
CA LEU A 50 12.07 9.23 -17.38
C LEU A 50 13.04 8.43 -18.27
N ASN A 51 12.54 7.58 -19.16
CA ASN A 51 13.33 6.72 -20.05
C ASN A 51 14.47 5.97 -19.32
N LEU A 52 14.18 5.48 -18.10
CA LEU A 52 15.13 4.74 -17.27
C LEU A 52 15.09 3.25 -17.59
N LYS A 53 16.24 2.59 -17.41
CA LYS A 53 16.35 1.13 -17.47
C LYS A 53 16.41 0.57 -16.07
N TYR A 54 15.60 -0.45 -15.81
CA TYR A 54 15.50 -1.09 -14.51
C TYR A 54 16.14 -2.46 -14.53
N LYS A 55 16.96 -2.79 -13.53
CA LYS A 55 17.51 -4.12 -13.32
C LYS A 55 16.37 -5.10 -13.00
N SER A 56 15.52 -4.75 -12.06
CA SER A 56 14.37 -5.56 -11.69
C SER A 56 13.14 -4.69 -11.48
N ALA A 57 11.96 -5.23 -11.83
CA ALA A 57 10.69 -4.57 -11.61
C ALA A 57 9.61 -5.57 -11.20
N CYS A 58 8.57 -5.07 -10.52
CA CYS A 58 7.29 -5.76 -10.34
C CYS A 58 6.13 -4.81 -10.70
N GLY A 59 4.91 -5.34 -10.76
CA GLY A 59 3.70 -4.56 -11.06
C GLY A 59 3.38 -4.48 -12.55
N HIS A 60 2.81 -3.35 -12.98
CA HIS A 60 2.16 -3.26 -14.29
C HIS A 60 3.07 -2.84 -15.45
N MET A 61 4.33 -2.50 -15.21
CA MET A 61 5.25 -2.08 -16.26
C MET A 61 6.21 -3.20 -16.64
N THR A 62 6.42 -3.34 -17.94
CA THR A 62 7.47 -4.18 -18.55
C THR A 62 8.62 -3.31 -19.04
N GLY A 63 9.81 -3.89 -19.23
CA GLY A 63 10.99 -3.18 -19.75
C GLY A 63 12.15 -3.15 -18.76
N SER A 64 12.13 -3.99 -17.74
CA SER A 64 13.24 -4.32 -16.86
C SER A 64 14.01 -5.56 -17.41
N GLU A 65 15.24 -5.75 -16.92
CA GLU A 65 16.01 -6.95 -17.23
C GLU A 65 15.35 -8.21 -16.66
N THR A 66 14.82 -8.08 -15.43
CA THR A 66 14.02 -9.12 -14.76
C THR A 66 12.67 -8.54 -14.30
N HIS A 67 11.62 -9.37 -14.35
CA HIS A 67 10.30 -9.02 -13.85
C HIS A 67 9.86 -10.02 -12.78
N GLU A 68 9.66 -9.53 -11.55
CA GLU A 68 9.32 -10.37 -10.41
C GLU A 68 7.80 -10.35 -10.15
N ASN A 69 7.28 -11.44 -9.64
CA ASN A 69 5.92 -11.50 -9.14
C ASN A 69 5.77 -10.64 -7.87
N GLU A 70 4.69 -9.86 -7.78
CA GLU A 70 4.46 -8.94 -6.65
C GLU A 70 4.38 -9.65 -5.28
N ILE A 71 3.86 -10.89 -5.22
CA ILE A 71 3.84 -11.69 -3.99
C ILE A 71 5.26 -12.09 -3.58
N ILE A 72 6.09 -12.47 -4.54
CA ILE A 72 7.49 -12.82 -4.28
C ILE A 72 8.27 -11.59 -3.83
N ALA A 73 8.09 -10.46 -4.53
CA ALA A 73 8.69 -9.19 -4.16
C ALA A 73 8.26 -8.76 -2.74
N LEU A 74 6.95 -8.86 -2.42
CA LEU A 74 6.44 -8.59 -1.08
C LEU A 74 7.07 -9.50 -0.02
N ALA A 75 7.19 -10.81 -0.31
CA ALA A 75 7.77 -11.76 0.63
C ALA A 75 9.25 -11.48 0.89
N LYS A 76 10.05 -11.29 -0.15
CA LYS A 76 11.47 -10.95 -0.04
C LYS A 76 11.68 -9.63 0.73
N GLY A 77 10.89 -8.60 0.38
CA GLY A 77 10.97 -7.30 1.06
C GLY A 77 10.55 -7.36 2.52
N ALA A 78 9.49 -8.10 2.84
CA ALA A 78 9.02 -8.26 4.21
C ALA A 78 10.01 -9.03 5.10
N GLN A 79 10.73 -10.01 4.56
CA GLN A 79 11.76 -10.76 5.31
C GLN A 79 12.88 -9.87 5.87
N LYS A 80 13.09 -8.67 5.30
CA LYS A 80 14.04 -7.69 5.85
C LYS A 80 13.55 -7.06 7.16
N TYR A 81 12.29 -7.24 7.53
CA TYR A 81 11.63 -6.64 8.70
C TYR A 81 11.11 -7.66 9.71
N VAL A 82 10.93 -8.92 9.28
CA VAL A 82 10.37 -9.97 10.13
C VAL A 82 11.18 -11.27 9.98
N ASP A 83 11.45 -11.92 11.10
CA ASP A 83 12.28 -13.14 11.20
C ASP A 83 11.52 -14.35 11.76
N SER A 84 10.26 -14.19 12.13
CA SER A 84 9.43 -15.18 12.80
C SER A 84 8.03 -15.29 12.17
N ASP A 85 7.05 -15.69 12.96
CA ASP A 85 5.65 -15.71 12.56
C ASP A 85 5.13 -14.29 12.34
N ALA A 86 4.62 -14.00 11.15
CA ALA A 86 4.12 -12.68 10.79
C ALA A 86 3.04 -12.76 9.73
N THR A 87 2.08 -11.84 9.78
CA THR A 87 1.13 -11.58 8.70
C THR A 87 1.38 -10.18 8.15
N ILE A 88 1.69 -10.11 6.87
CA ILE A 88 1.94 -8.86 6.15
C ILE A 88 0.75 -8.61 5.22
N LEU A 89 0.18 -7.42 5.29
CA LEU A 89 -0.88 -6.95 4.42
C LEU A 89 -0.37 -5.76 3.61
N ASP A 90 -0.35 -5.90 2.30
CA ASP A 90 -0.08 -4.81 1.38
C ASP A 90 -1.40 -4.26 0.83
N LEU A 91 -1.65 -2.99 1.10
CA LEU A 91 -2.83 -2.28 0.60
C LEU A 91 -2.42 -1.26 -0.45
N GLY A 92 -2.69 -1.62 -1.70
CA GLY A 92 -2.41 -0.80 -2.86
C GLY A 92 -3.57 0.12 -3.27
N SER A 93 -3.40 0.74 -4.43
CA SER A 93 -4.44 1.57 -5.06
C SER A 93 -5.58 0.73 -5.64
N ARG A 94 -5.29 -0.46 -6.21
CA ARG A 94 -6.27 -1.30 -6.89
C ARG A 94 -6.53 -2.63 -6.21
N ASP A 95 -5.61 -3.13 -5.44
CA ASP A 95 -5.63 -4.48 -4.90
C ASP A 95 -5.16 -4.53 -3.45
N ALA A 96 -5.44 -5.65 -2.83
CA ALA A 96 -4.93 -6.01 -1.52
C ALA A 96 -4.26 -7.38 -1.62
N LYS A 97 -3.10 -7.50 -1.04
CA LYS A 97 -2.35 -8.75 -0.93
C LYS A 97 -2.01 -9.01 0.53
N TRP A 98 -2.11 -10.24 0.97
CA TRP A 98 -1.50 -10.61 2.23
C TRP A 98 -0.66 -11.86 2.06
N ILE A 99 0.39 -11.92 2.85
CA ILE A 99 1.26 -13.08 2.98
C ILE A 99 1.46 -13.39 4.46
N SER A 100 1.74 -14.63 4.78
CA SER A 100 2.13 -15.02 6.13
C SER A 100 3.43 -15.80 6.14
N PHE A 101 4.17 -15.62 7.22
CA PHE A 101 5.34 -16.42 7.56
C PHE A 101 5.04 -17.27 8.80
N LYS A 102 5.60 -18.47 8.83
CA LYS A 102 5.57 -19.37 9.99
C LYS A 102 6.99 -19.92 10.22
N GLY A 103 7.55 -19.65 11.39
CA GLY A 103 8.95 -19.95 11.68
C GLY A 103 9.91 -19.30 10.68
N GLY A 104 9.64 -18.06 10.27
CA GLY A 104 10.43 -17.30 9.28
C GLY A 104 10.30 -17.77 7.84
N LYS A 105 9.48 -18.78 7.55
CA LYS A 105 9.27 -19.32 6.20
C LYS A 105 7.92 -18.88 5.66
N PHE A 106 7.87 -18.57 4.35
CA PHE A 106 6.62 -18.32 3.65
C PHE A 106 5.64 -19.48 3.86
N HIS A 107 4.42 -19.16 4.28
CA HIS A 107 3.44 -20.16 4.68
C HIS A 107 2.16 -20.12 3.83
N ASP A 108 1.55 -18.95 3.69
CA ASP A 108 0.26 -18.79 3.00
C ASP A 108 0.14 -17.37 2.41
N MET A 109 -0.77 -17.21 1.45
CA MET A 109 -1.03 -15.92 0.81
C MET A 109 -2.43 -15.86 0.20
N ASP A 110 -2.91 -14.67 -0.04
CA ASP A 110 -4.03 -14.41 -0.94
C ASP A 110 -3.88 -13.04 -1.60
N TRP A 111 -4.43 -12.91 -2.79
CA TRP A 111 -4.36 -11.71 -3.60
C TRP A 111 -5.73 -11.36 -4.17
N ASN A 112 -6.35 -10.32 -3.66
CA ASN A 112 -7.60 -9.79 -4.18
C ASN A 112 -7.33 -8.65 -5.17
N SER A 113 -7.32 -8.99 -6.44
CA SER A 113 -7.22 -8.03 -7.57
C SER A 113 -8.56 -7.76 -8.25
N ALA A 114 -9.63 -8.42 -7.82
CA ALA A 114 -10.91 -8.40 -8.53
C ALA A 114 -11.71 -7.10 -8.34
N CYS A 115 -11.51 -6.37 -7.26
CA CYS A 115 -12.31 -5.20 -6.96
C CYS A 115 -11.52 -4.07 -6.29
N ALA A 116 -11.23 -3.02 -7.07
CA ALA A 116 -10.59 -1.80 -6.59
C ALA A 116 -11.49 -0.90 -5.72
N SER A 117 -12.74 -1.26 -5.51
CA SER A 117 -13.73 -0.39 -4.86
C SER A 117 -13.58 -0.29 -3.33
N SER A 118 -12.71 -1.10 -2.74
CA SER A 118 -12.37 -1.04 -1.31
C SER A 118 -10.87 -0.79 -1.10
N THR A 119 -10.24 -0.04 -1.99
CA THR A 119 -8.80 0.21 -2.04
C THR A 119 -8.47 1.70 -2.10
N GLY A 120 -7.19 2.02 -2.24
CA GLY A 120 -6.68 3.38 -2.25
C GLY A 120 -7.29 4.27 -3.33
N ALA A 121 -7.54 3.74 -4.53
CA ALA A 121 -8.13 4.53 -5.63
C ALA A 121 -9.52 5.07 -5.28
N THR A 122 -10.35 4.28 -4.61
CA THR A 122 -11.67 4.74 -4.18
C THR A 122 -11.56 5.82 -3.13
N VAL A 123 -10.65 5.67 -2.16
CA VAL A 123 -10.42 6.71 -1.14
C VAL A 123 -9.92 7.99 -1.77
N GLU A 124 -8.95 7.93 -2.68
CA GLU A 124 -8.45 9.10 -3.42
C GLU A 124 -9.55 9.79 -4.23
N MET A 125 -10.41 9.02 -4.90
CA MET A 125 -11.56 9.55 -5.64
C MET A 125 -12.54 10.28 -4.71
N LEU A 126 -12.85 9.70 -3.55
CA LEU A 126 -13.74 10.31 -2.54
C LEU A 126 -13.14 11.60 -1.97
N LEU A 127 -11.85 11.62 -1.67
CA LEU A 127 -11.17 12.82 -1.20
C LEU A 127 -11.29 13.96 -2.22
N LYS A 128 -11.05 13.66 -3.50
CA LYS A 128 -11.19 14.64 -4.60
C LYS A 128 -12.64 15.08 -4.78
N PHE A 129 -13.59 14.15 -4.76
CA PHE A 129 -15.00 14.44 -5.00
C PHE A 129 -15.62 15.33 -3.91
N TYR A 130 -15.24 15.12 -2.65
CA TYR A 130 -15.75 15.90 -1.52
C TYR A 130 -14.81 17.05 -1.09
N ASP A 131 -13.76 17.33 -1.86
CA ASP A 131 -12.73 18.35 -1.56
C ASP A 131 -12.15 18.20 -0.14
N LEU A 132 -11.81 16.96 0.21
CA LEU A 132 -11.23 16.59 1.51
C LEU A 132 -9.73 16.32 1.38
N ARG A 133 -9.01 16.66 2.42
CA ARG A 133 -7.59 16.25 2.57
C ARG A 133 -7.51 15.07 3.53
N SER A 134 -6.59 14.14 3.30
CA SER A 134 -6.42 12.95 4.15
C SER A 134 -6.26 13.28 5.63
N LYS A 135 -5.63 14.41 5.96
CA LYS A 135 -5.45 14.91 7.35
C LYS A 135 -6.74 15.35 8.04
N GLU A 136 -7.83 15.55 7.30
CA GLU A 136 -9.13 15.94 7.84
C GLU A 136 -9.95 14.71 8.26
N LEU A 137 -9.46 13.52 7.89
CA LEU A 137 -10.07 12.25 8.27
C LEU A 137 -9.46 11.74 9.57
N SER A 138 -10.30 11.25 10.44
CA SER A 138 -9.90 10.62 11.70
C SER A 138 -10.67 9.33 11.91
N TYR A 139 -10.13 8.45 12.74
CA TYR A 139 -10.85 7.26 13.17
C TYR A 139 -12.25 7.61 13.67
N ASN A 140 -13.24 6.84 13.24
CA ASN A 140 -14.60 6.90 13.74
C ASN A 140 -14.98 5.52 14.31
N PRO A 141 -15.55 5.41 15.52
CA PRO A 141 -15.93 4.12 16.11
C PRO A 141 -17.04 3.41 15.32
N GLU A 142 -17.89 4.17 14.62
CA GLU A 142 -18.86 3.60 13.71
C GLU A 142 -18.21 3.30 12.36
N LYS A 143 -18.66 2.23 11.70
CA LYS A 143 -18.23 1.88 10.35
C LYS A 143 -19.41 1.56 9.47
N PHE A 144 -19.22 1.76 8.17
CA PHE A 144 -20.14 1.18 7.18
C PHE A 144 -19.80 -0.29 6.94
N ASN A 145 -20.81 -1.15 6.91
CA ASN A 145 -20.62 -2.53 6.45
C ASN A 145 -20.51 -2.51 4.94
N ILE A 146 -19.29 -2.70 4.43
CA ILE A 146 -18.98 -2.62 3.01
C ILE A 146 -18.86 -4.05 2.49
N THR A 147 -19.82 -4.48 1.67
CA THR A 147 -19.73 -5.75 0.92
C THR A 147 -19.23 -5.50 -0.50
N CYS A 148 -19.50 -4.33 -1.04
CA CYS A 148 -19.02 -3.84 -2.33
C CYS A 148 -18.77 -2.34 -2.21
N GLY A 149 -17.73 -1.83 -2.84
CA GLY A 149 -17.39 -0.41 -2.77
C GLY A 149 -18.44 0.50 -3.38
N ILE A 150 -19.17 0.04 -4.41
CA ILE A 150 -20.28 0.81 -4.99
C ILE A 150 -21.40 1.01 -3.96
N PHE A 151 -21.80 -0.04 -3.26
CA PHE A 151 -22.77 0.08 -2.14
C PHE A 151 -22.19 0.89 -0.96
N GLY A 152 -20.88 0.89 -0.81
CA GLY A 152 -20.23 1.76 0.17
C GLY A 152 -20.36 3.25 -0.18
N LEU A 153 -20.27 3.61 -1.47
CA LEU A 153 -20.50 4.99 -1.95
C LEU A 153 -21.95 5.43 -1.68
N GLU A 154 -22.92 4.57 -1.93
CA GLU A 154 -24.33 4.84 -1.65
C GLU A 154 -24.53 5.18 -0.16
N LYS A 155 -23.91 4.41 0.76
CA LYS A 155 -23.98 4.70 2.20
C LYS A 155 -23.36 6.04 2.58
N ILE A 156 -22.28 6.46 1.92
CA ILE A 156 -21.70 7.79 2.13
C ILE A 156 -22.71 8.87 1.71
N MET A 157 -23.29 8.74 0.51
CA MET A 157 -24.27 9.70 -0.01
C MET A 157 -25.50 9.79 0.89
N ASP A 158 -26.05 8.65 1.33
CA ASP A 158 -27.17 8.58 2.24
C ASP A 158 -26.87 9.25 3.58
N SER A 159 -25.68 9.05 4.12
CA SER A 159 -25.26 9.64 5.38
C SER A 159 -25.18 11.17 5.27
N ILE A 160 -24.58 11.66 4.19
CA ILE A 160 -24.46 13.10 3.92
C ILE A 160 -25.85 13.73 3.68
N SER A 161 -26.74 13.05 2.95
CA SER A 161 -28.11 13.54 2.72
C SER A 161 -28.93 13.69 4.02
N LYS A 162 -28.59 12.94 5.05
CA LYS A 162 -29.14 13.03 6.41
C LYS A 162 -28.45 14.09 7.28
N GLY A 163 -27.53 14.86 6.72
CA GLY A 163 -26.86 15.98 7.39
C GLY A 163 -25.52 15.66 8.04
N GLU A 164 -24.97 14.44 7.83
CA GLU A 164 -23.63 14.11 8.33
C GLU A 164 -22.55 14.82 7.50
N LYS A 165 -21.47 15.23 8.14
CA LYS A 165 -20.31 15.82 7.43
C LYS A 165 -19.67 14.79 6.52
N SER A 166 -19.27 15.20 5.31
CA SER A 166 -18.59 14.33 4.33
C SER A 166 -17.35 13.68 4.89
N SER A 167 -16.54 14.41 5.69
CA SER A 167 -15.35 13.86 6.35
C SER A 167 -15.68 12.71 7.30
N VAL A 168 -16.80 12.79 8.02
CA VAL A 168 -17.27 11.74 8.95
C VAL A 168 -17.75 10.52 8.16
N ALA A 169 -18.58 10.72 7.14
CA ALA A 169 -19.09 9.64 6.30
C ALA A 169 -17.94 8.89 5.58
N VAL A 170 -16.95 9.62 5.05
CA VAL A 170 -15.74 9.02 4.43
C VAL A 170 -14.89 8.29 5.48
N SER A 171 -14.77 8.82 6.70
CA SER A 171 -14.05 8.12 7.78
C SER A 171 -14.72 6.79 8.16
N LYS A 172 -16.06 6.74 8.25
CA LYS A 172 -16.81 5.50 8.47
C LYS A 172 -16.62 4.49 7.34
N PHE A 173 -16.51 4.96 6.11
CA PHE A 173 -16.19 4.12 4.95
C PHE A 173 -14.79 3.54 5.06
N ILE A 174 -13.77 4.36 5.38
CA ILE A 174 -12.39 3.91 5.57
C ILE A 174 -12.29 2.89 6.72
N HIS A 175 -13.04 3.09 7.81
CA HIS A 175 -13.13 2.10 8.89
C HIS A 175 -13.71 0.76 8.39
N GLY A 176 -14.71 0.81 7.50
CA GLY A 176 -15.23 -0.40 6.85
C GLY A 176 -14.19 -1.11 5.96
N ILE A 177 -13.36 -0.35 5.21
CA ILE A 177 -12.22 -0.88 4.45
C ILE A 177 -11.23 -1.56 5.41
N ALA A 178 -10.86 -0.92 6.51
CA ALA A 178 -9.93 -1.46 7.50
C ALA A 178 -10.41 -2.80 8.07
N TYR A 179 -11.69 -2.90 8.41
CA TYR A 179 -12.30 -4.15 8.88
C TYR A 179 -12.22 -5.25 7.83
N ASN A 180 -12.55 -4.93 6.57
CA ASN A 180 -12.49 -5.91 5.48
C ASN A 180 -11.05 -6.36 5.20
N ALA A 181 -10.09 -5.45 5.21
CA ALA A 181 -8.68 -5.73 5.02
C ALA A 181 -8.12 -6.64 6.13
N TRP A 182 -8.43 -6.35 7.40
CA TRP A 182 -8.08 -7.21 8.53
C TRP A 182 -8.74 -8.59 8.43
N SER A 183 -10.02 -8.65 8.01
CA SER A 183 -10.74 -9.91 7.82
C SER A 183 -10.16 -10.74 6.66
N PHE A 184 -9.78 -10.08 5.56
CA PHE A 184 -9.10 -10.69 4.42
C PHE A 184 -7.76 -11.29 4.81
N ALA A 185 -6.99 -10.61 5.66
CA ALA A 185 -5.72 -11.08 6.21
C ALA A 185 -5.88 -12.16 7.31
N LYS A 186 -7.06 -12.80 7.44
CA LYS A 186 -7.39 -13.87 8.39
C LYS A 186 -7.42 -13.42 9.85
N LYS A 187 -7.69 -12.13 10.11
CA LYS A 187 -7.89 -11.57 11.45
C LYS A 187 -6.71 -11.79 12.40
N PRO A 188 -5.48 -11.43 12.01
CA PRO A 188 -4.32 -11.62 12.87
C PRO A 188 -4.41 -10.73 14.11
N GLU A 189 -3.76 -11.14 15.22
CA GLU A 189 -3.58 -10.31 16.42
C GLU A 189 -2.55 -9.20 16.20
N LYS A 190 -1.57 -9.45 15.31
CA LYS A 190 -0.54 -8.51 14.89
C LYS A 190 -0.44 -8.49 13.38
N LEU A 191 -0.47 -7.29 12.80
CA LEU A 191 -0.46 -7.06 11.37
C LEU A 191 0.68 -6.11 10.99
N TYR A 192 1.49 -6.53 10.03
CA TYR A 192 2.49 -5.67 9.39
C TYR A 192 1.85 -5.07 8.13
N LEU A 193 1.69 -3.75 8.12
CA LEU A 193 1.05 -3.03 7.01
C LEU A 193 2.10 -2.48 6.05
N SER A 194 1.93 -2.78 4.76
CA SER A 194 2.69 -2.26 3.62
C SER A 194 1.78 -1.50 2.67
N GLY A 195 2.38 -0.74 1.76
CA GLY A 195 1.67 -0.03 0.70
C GLY A 195 1.28 1.40 1.05
N GLY A 196 0.57 2.04 0.12
CA GLY A 196 0.22 3.46 0.21
C GLY A 196 -0.64 3.84 1.42
N PHE A 197 -1.43 2.90 1.91
CA PHE A 197 -2.29 3.12 3.08
C PHE A 197 -1.53 3.25 4.40
N CYS A 198 -0.24 2.94 4.47
CA CYS A 198 0.60 3.24 5.64
C CYS A 198 0.56 4.73 6.04
N GLU A 199 0.31 5.62 5.07
CA GLU A 199 0.23 7.06 5.29
C GLU A 199 -1.20 7.55 5.60
N ASN A 200 -2.22 6.70 5.49
CA ASN A 200 -3.58 7.06 5.81
C ASN A 200 -3.87 6.82 7.30
N LYS A 201 -3.71 7.89 8.10
CA LYS A 201 -3.90 7.82 9.55
C LYS A 201 -5.27 7.26 9.96
N CYS A 202 -6.34 7.63 9.24
CA CYS A 202 -7.70 7.16 9.53
C CYS A 202 -7.80 5.63 9.37
N LEU A 203 -7.19 5.05 8.32
CA LEU A 203 -7.17 3.61 8.12
C LEU A 203 -6.30 2.90 9.17
N VAL A 204 -5.10 3.42 9.42
CA VAL A 204 -4.17 2.85 10.41
C VAL A 204 -4.81 2.81 11.80
N ASP A 205 -5.42 3.91 12.24
CA ASP A 205 -6.10 3.98 13.54
C ASP A 205 -7.35 3.08 13.57
N SER A 206 -8.04 2.90 12.43
CA SER A 206 -9.15 1.95 12.31
C SER A 206 -8.69 0.50 12.42
N LEU A 207 -7.54 0.14 11.82
CA LEU A 207 -6.95 -1.20 11.95
C LEU A 207 -6.52 -1.49 13.39
N LYS A 208 -5.94 -0.50 14.08
CA LYS A 208 -5.53 -0.62 15.50
C LYS A 208 -6.68 -0.94 16.45
N ASN A 209 -7.94 -0.73 16.03
CA ASN A 209 -9.10 -1.17 16.78
C ASN A 209 -9.31 -2.70 16.78
N TYR A 210 -8.65 -3.41 15.87
CA TYR A 210 -8.78 -4.86 15.69
C TYR A 210 -7.53 -5.65 16.02
N CYS A 211 -6.35 -5.07 15.84
CA CYS A 211 -5.05 -5.74 16.01
C CYS A 211 -3.92 -4.76 16.30
N GLU A 212 -2.78 -5.29 16.75
CA GLU A 212 -1.52 -4.52 16.74
C GLU A 212 -1.10 -4.26 15.29
N VAL A 213 -0.75 -3.01 14.95
CA VAL A 213 -0.32 -2.63 13.60
C VAL A 213 1.10 -2.10 13.62
N VAL A 214 1.96 -2.75 12.85
CA VAL A 214 3.33 -2.30 12.57
C VAL A 214 3.40 -1.79 11.14
N LEU A 215 3.88 -0.56 10.94
CA LEU A 215 3.99 0.03 9.60
C LEU A 215 5.34 -0.31 8.98
N LEU A 216 5.33 -0.97 7.82
CA LEU A 216 6.53 -1.25 7.04
C LEU A 216 6.81 -0.16 5.98
N GLY A 217 5.78 0.64 5.65
CA GLY A 217 5.89 1.70 4.66
C GLY A 217 5.56 1.27 3.24
N ARG A 218 5.93 2.12 2.28
CA ARG A 218 5.47 2.00 0.88
C ARG A 218 6.43 1.24 -0.03
N PHE A 219 7.64 0.94 0.43
CA PHE A 219 8.73 0.46 -0.42
C PHE A 219 8.99 -1.04 -0.32
N VAL A 220 8.24 -1.77 0.48
CA VAL A 220 8.50 -3.19 0.77
C VAL A 220 8.62 -4.04 -0.50
N LEU A 221 7.73 -3.86 -1.49
CA LEU A 221 7.82 -4.58 -2.76
C LEU A 221 9.09 -4.20 -3.52
N CYS A 222 9.40 -2.91 -3.59
CA CYS A 222 10.59 -2.42 -4.29
C CYS A 222 11.89 -2.89 -3.61
N GLU A 223 11.92 -2.91 -2.27
CA GLU A 223 13.04 -3.45 -1.48
C GLU A 223 13.23 -4.96 -1.70
N GLY A 224 12.15 -5.69 -1.95
CA GLY A 224 12.20 -7.11 -2.28
C GLY A 224 12.78 -7.44 -3.67
N LEU A 225 12.99 -6.41 -4.51
CA LEU A 225 13.65 -6.56 -5.82
C LEU A 225 15.16 -6.40 -5.74
N ILE A 226 15.69 -5.89 -4.62
CA ILE A 226 17.12 -5.76 -4.37
C ILE A 226 17.64 -7.16 -4.06
N ASP A 227 18.47 -7.71 -4.96
CA ASP A 227 19.13 -8.99 -4.76
C ASP A 227 20.13 -8.87 -3.59
N GLU A 228 20.18 -9.88 -2.75
CA GLU A 228 21.24 -10.07 -1.75
C GLU A 228 22.53 -10.55 -2.38
#